data_25ebb8836c541352610cc636b68b7113
#
_entry.id   25ebb8836c541352610cc636b68b7113
#
_cell.length_a   1.000
_cell.length_b   1.000
_cell.length_c   1.000
_cell.angle_alpha   90.00
_cell.angle_beta   90.00
_cell.angle_gamma   90.00
#
_symmetry.space_group_name_H-M   'P 1'
#
loop_
_entity.id
_entity.type
_entity.pdbx_description
1 polymer ?
#
loop_
_entity_poly.entity_id
_entity_poly.type
_entity_poly.pdbx_seq_one_letter_code
_entity_poly.pdbx_strand_id
1 'polypeptide(L)'
;HTREVRTRGINAVQHSPEQIREALAELPPCGAAEAVYFYGAGCGRTFPDATAKMVRALSERFGAEHVEAESDLLGAARALFGRGEGVACILGTGSNSCWCRGGEIVENVPPLGYVLGDEGSGATLGRNLVNGIFKGHIPLRDEFLAAHGLTYEEIIRRVYREPYANRFLASFAPFVHAHLDRPDIRDMVARSFADFAGRNLSRYPAHLPVACVGGVAAAFGDLLRETLMRCGREVVTIVRSPAAGLTEYHYGKQNNRTGFGL
;
A
#
# COMPACT_ATOMS: atom_id res chain seq x y z
N HIS A 1 11.64 -16.70 -17.74
CA HIS A 1 10.30 -16.19 -18.03
C HIS A 1 9.65 -15.71 -16.73
N THR A 2 9.17 -14.46 -16.71
CA THR A 2 8.41 -13.90 -15.58
C THR A 2 6.92 -14.15 -15.79
N ARG A 3 6.20 -14.61 -14.75
CA ARG A 3 4.74 -14.75 -14.75
C ARG A 3 4.18 -13.98 -13.57
N GLU A 4 3.21 -13.10 -13.81
CA GLU A 4 2.47 -12.38 -12.78
C GLU A 4 1.09 -13.04 -12.59
N VAL A 5 0.70 -13.26 -11.33
CA VAL A 5 -0.61 -13.79 -10.94
C VAL A 5 -1.18 -12.91 -9.85
N ARG A 6 -2.46 -12.59 -9.94
CA ARG A 6 -3.18 -11.82 -8.92
C ARG A 6 -4.00 -12.76 -8.06
N THR A 7 -3.92 -12.56 -6.74
CA THR A 7 -4.70 -13.28 -5.74
C THR A 7 -5.29 -12.29 -4.74
N ARG A 8 -6.12 -12.80 -3.81
CA ARG A 8 -6.54 -12.00 -2.65
C ARG A 8 -5.35 -11.62 -1.78
N GLY A 9 -5.38 -10.41 -1.19
CA GLY A 9 -4.33 -9.96 -0.28
C GLY A 9 -4.34 -10.72 1.05
N ILE A 10 -3.14 -11.01 1.58
CA ILE A 10 -2.95 -11.66 2.86
C ILE A 10 -2.45 -10.64 3.88
N ASN A 11 -3.05 -10.64 5.09
CA ASN A 11 -2.52 -9.94 6.26
C ASN A 11 -2.19 -10.99 7.32
N ALA A 12 -0.91 -11.15 7.64
CA ALA A 12 -0.45 -12.23 8.49
C ALA A 12 -0.95 -12.15 9.94
N VAL A 13 -1.28 -10.95 10.44
CA VAL A 13 -1.88 -10.78 11.78
C VAL A 13 -3.36 -11.16 11.79
N GLN A 14 -4.11 -10.74 10.76
CA GLN A 14 -5.58 -10.87 10.73
C GLN A 14 -6.06 -12.26 10.28
N HIS A 15 -5.29 -12.94 9.41
CA HIS A 15 -5.69 -14.22 8.86
C HIS A 15 -5.19 -15.39 9.72
N SER A 16 -6.05 -16.39 9.90
CA SER A 16 -5.68 -17.68 10.50
C SER A 16 -4.72 -18.46 9.58
N PRO A 17 -4.01 -19.49 10.09
CA PRO A 17 -3.20 -20.37 9.25
C PRO A 17 -3.99 -21.02 8.10
N GLU A 18 -5.25 -21.39 8.34
CA GLU A 18 -6.17 -21.97 7.35
C GLU A 18 -6.47 -20.97 6.24
N GLN A 19 -6.83 -19.72 6.59
CA GLN A 19 -7.11 -18.65 5.64
C GLN A 19 -5.89 -18.29 4.78
N ILE A 20 -4.68 -18.35 5.37
CA ILE A 20 -3.43 -18.16 4.62
C ILE A 20 -3.23 -19.29 3.63
N ARG A 21 -3.39 -20.56 4.04
CA ARG A 21 -3.28 -21.72 3.14
C ARG A 21 -4.28 -21.66 2.00
N GLU A 22 -5.54 -21.32 2.28
CA GLU A 22 -6.57 -21.11 1.25
C GLU A 22 -6.17 -20.02 0.24
N ALA A 23 -5.65 -18.88 0.71
CA ALA A 23 -5.21 -17.81 -0.18
C ALA A 23 -4.02 -18.23 -1.06
N LEU A 24 -3.07 -18.99 -0.50
CA LEU A 24 -1.92 -19.52 -1.24
C LEU A 24 -2.32 -20.63 -2.22
N ALA A 25 -3.41 -21.36 -1.96
CA ALA A 25 -3.93 -22.39 -2.86
C ALA A 25 -4.53 -21.81 -4.16
N GLU A 26 -4.91 -20.51 -4.17
CA GLU A 26 -5.34 -19.80 -5.39
C GLU A 26 -4.20 -19.63 -6.41
N LEU A 27 -2.94 -19.70 -5.96
CA LEU A 27 -1.80 -19.63 -6.84
C LEU A 27 -1.68 -20.92 -7.69
N PRO A 28 -1.39 -20.80 -8.98
CA PRO A 28 -1.22 -21.95 -9.84
C PRO A 28 -0.12 -22.88 -9.30
N PRO A 29 -0.22 -24.19 -9.61
CA PRO A 29 0.83 -25.12 -9.28
C PRO A 29 2.17 -24.65 -9.87
N CYS A 30 3.21 -24.70 -9.04
CA CYS A 30 4.60 -24.53 -9.45
C CYS A 30 5.42 -25.66 -8.84
N GLY A 31 6.54 -26.01 -9.44
CA GLY A 31 7.52 -26.91 -8.84
C GLY A 31 8.10 -26.33 -7.55
N ALA A 32 9.02 -27.06 -6.92
CA ALA A 32 9.77 -26.55 -5.77
C ALA A 32 10.50 -25.25 -6.14
N ALA A 33 10.36 -24.23 -5.30
CA ALA A 33 11.02 -22.95 -5.49
C ALA A 33 12.38 -22.96 -4.76
N GLU A 34 13.42 -22.38 -5.37
CA GLU A 34 14.71 -22.18 -4.69
C GLU A 34 14.57 -21.17 -3.55
N ALA A 35 13.83 -20.10 -3.77
CA ALA A 35 13.58 -19.07 -2.78
C ALA A 35 12.19 -18.46 -2.93
N VAL A 36 11.60 -18.05 -1.80
CA VAL A 36 10.34 -17.33 -1.74
C VAL A 36 10.52 -16.05 -0.91
N TYR A 37 10.15 -14.93 -1.51
CA TYR A 37 10.18 -13.63 -0.85
C TYR A 37 8.75 -13.09 -0.77
N PHE A 38 8.26 -12.94 0.44
CA PHE A 38 6.93 -12.42 0.71
C PHE A 38 7.02 -11.03 1.37
N TYR A 39 6.21 -10.10 0.87
CA TYR A 39 6.07 -8.77 1.44
C TYR A 39 4.59 -8.48 1.68
N GLY A 40 4.21 -8.35 2.94
CA GLY A 40 2.79 -8.16 3.27
C GLY A 40 2.53 -7.54 4.63
N ALA A 41 1.32 -6.97 4.75
CA ALA A 41 0.85 -6.39 5.99
C ALA A 41 0.84 -7.44 7.12
N GLY A 42 1.30 -7.04 8.30
CA GLY A 42 1.36 -7.91 9.47
C GLY A 42 2.56 -8.86 9.50
N CYS A 43 3.55 -8.68 8.62
CA CYS A 43 4.86 -9.32 8.68
C CYS A 43 5.95 -8.33 9.10
N GLY A 44 7.13 -8.86 9.37
CA GLY A 44 8.33 -8.13 9.76
C GLY A 44 8.61 -8.18 11.26
N ARG A 45 9.61 -7.43 11.70
CA ARG A 45 10.14 -7.47 13.06
C ARG A 45 9.13 -7.15 14.16
N THR A 46 8.12 -6.33 13.85
CA THR A 46 7.06 -5.95 14.80
C THR A 46 6.11 -7.10 15.12
N PHE A 47 5.98 -8.09 14.23
CA PHE A 47 5.02 -9.20 14.34
C PHE A 47 5.72 -10.56 14.15
N PRO A 48 6.63 -10.98 15.04
CA PRO A 48 7.46 -12.18 14.83
C PRO A 48 6.63 -13.44 14.70
N ASP A 49 5.58 -13.62 15.49
CA ASP A 49 4.72 -14.83 15.45
C ASP A 49 3.92 -14.91 14.15
N ALA A 50 3.38 -13.77 13.69
CA ALA A 50 2.65 -13.70 12.43
C ALA A 50 3.61 -13.94 11.23
N THR A 51 4.83 -13.43 11.31
CA THR A 51 5.88 -13.67 10.32
C THR A 51 6.26 -15.15 10.27
N ALA A 52 6.49 -15.79 11.42
CA ALA A 52 6.80 -17.21 11.49
C ALA A 52 5.67 -18.10 10.92
N LYS A 53 4.40 -17.72 11.20
CA LYS A 53 3.21 -18.35 10.62
C LYS A 53 3.22 -18.27 9.09
N MET A 54 3.53 -17.10 8.53
CA MET A 54 3.60 -16.90 7.09
C MET A 54 4.74 -17.69 6.46
N VAL A 55 5.94 -17.64 7.04
CA VAL A 55 7.11 -18.41 6.57
C VAL A 55 6.78 -19.90 6.49
N ARG A 56 6.14 -20.46 7.54
CA ARG A 56 5.73 -21.89 7.54
C ARG A 56 4.78 -22.19 6.39
N ALA A 57 3.73 -21.40 6.21
CA ALA A 57 2.73 -21.61 5.16
C ALA A 57 3.35 -21.51 3.75
N LEU A 58 4.29 -20.60 3.54
CA LEU A 58 5.01 -20.46 2.27
C LEU A 58 5.97 -21.62 2.03
N SER A 59 6.72 -22.08 3.04
CA SER A 59 7.60 -23.25 2.93
C SER A 59 6.79 -24.50 2.59
N GLU A 60 5.66 -24.74 3.26
CA GLU A 60 4.76 -25.86 2.97
C GLU A 60 4.19 -25.80 1.54
N ARG A 61 3.81 -24.61 1.06
CA ARG A 61 3.18 -24.45 -0.25
C ARG A 61 4.15 -24.59 -1.42
N PHE A 62 5.39 -24.11 -1.26
CA PHE A 62 6.35 -23.99 -2.36
C PHE A 62 7.54 -24.94 -2.25
N GLY A 63 7.66 -25.71 -1.15
CA GLY A 63 8.80 -26.61 -0.93
C GLY A 63 10.15 -25.88 -0.94
N ALA A 64 10.17 -24.58 -0.60
CA ALA A 64 11.35 -23.74 -0.70
C ALA A 64 12.24 -23.92 0.53
N GLU A 65 13.57 -24.03 0.30
CA GLU A 65 14.57 -24.06 1.37
C GLU A 65 14.79 -22.67 1.96
N HIS A 66 14.70 -21.62 1.13
CA HIS A 66 14.84 -20.23 1.56
C HIS A 66 13.51 -19.49 1.47
N VAL A 67 12.99 -19.04 2.62
CA VAL A 67 11.77 -18.25 2.70
C VAL A 67 12.01 -17.01 3.57
N GLU A 68 11.77 -15.84 2.98
CA GLU A 68 11.80 -14.55 3.67
C GLU A 68 10.38 -13.95 3.65
N ALA A 69 9.85 -13.56 4.82
CA ALA A 69 8.59 -12.85 4.93
C ALA A 69 8.81 -11.54 5.68
N GLU A 70 8.49 -10.42 5.03
CA GLU A 70 8.76 -9.08 5.53
C GLU A 70 7.53 -8.18 5.38
N SER A 71 7.61 -6.96 5.96
CA SER A 71 6.55 -5.98 5.87
C SER A 71 6.36 -5.46 4.44
N ASP A 72 5.14 -5.09 4.10
CA ASP A 72 4.80 -4.41 2.84
C ASP A 72 5.60 -3.10 2.68
N LEU A 73 5.89 -2.40 3.79
CA LEU A 73 6.68 -1.17 3.78
C LEU A 73 8.15 -1.44 3.38
N LEU A 74 8.76 -2.51 3.89
CA LEU A 74 10.11 -2.90 3.47
C LEU A 74 10.10 -3.35 2.00
N GLY A 75 9.04 -4.03 1.58
CA GLY A 75 8.82 -4.36 0.17
C GLY A 75 8.75 -3.13 -0.72
N ALA A 76 8.00 -2.11 -0.30
CA ALA A 76 7.92 -0.83 -1.01
C ALA A 76 9.29 -0.14 -1.10
N ALA A 77 10.05 -0.10 0.00
CA ALA A 77 11.39 0.49 0.05
C ALA A 77 12.35 -0.20 -0.92
N ARG A 78 12.39 -1.54 -0.89
CA ARG A 78 13.23 -2.35 -1.78
C ARG A 78 12.82 -2.23 -3.25
N ALA A 79 11.51 -2.16 -3.52
CA ALA A 79 10.99 -2.01 -4.88
C ALA A 79 11.31 -0.65 -5.50
N LEU A 80 11.25 0.43 -4.71
CA LEU A 80 11.36 1.80 -5.19
C LEU A 80 12.80 2.29 -5.24
N PHE A 81 13.63 1.88 -4.31
CA PHE A 81 15.01 2.38 -4.17
C PHE A 81 16.08 1.29 -4.25
N GLY A 82 15.71 0.02 -4.27
CA GLY A 82 16.68 -1.07 -4.28
C GLY A 82 17.62 -0.99 -3.06
N ARG A 83 18.90 -0.73 -3.31
CA ARG A 83 19.93 -0.47 -2.29
C ARG A 83 20.28 1.01 -2.13
N GLY A 84 19.57 1.89 -2.83
CA GLY A 84 19.74 3.35 -2.74
C GLY A 84 19.13 3.92 -1.46
N GLU A 85 18.93 5.23 -1.46
CA GLU A 85 18.40 6.00 -0.33
C GLU A 85 17.24 6.89 -0.80
N GLY A 86 16.20 7.01 0.04
CA GLY A 86 15.05 7.86 -0.23
C GLY A 86 13.91 7.66 0.75
N VAL A 87 12.78 8.29 0.47
CA VAL A 87 11.53 8.14 1.22
C VAL A 87 10.54 7.33 0.40
N ALA A 88 10.31 6.09 0.82
CA ALA A 88 9.34 5.20 0.20
C ALA A 88 7.96 5.41 0.83
N CYS A 89 6.93 5.57 -0.01
CA CYS A 89 5.55 5.80 0.39
C CYS A 89 4.62 4.73 -0.20
N ILE A 90 3.73 4.19 0.62
CA ILE A 90 2.59 3.39 0.19
C ILE A 90 1.35 4.28 0.24
N LEU A 91 0.62 4.41 -0.87
CA LEU A 91 -0.68 5.06 -0.93
C LEU A 91 -1.67 4.14 -1.67
N GLY A 92 -2.39 3.35 -0.89
CA GLY A 92 -3.36 2.34 -1.32
C GLY A 92 -4.64 2.43 -0.52
N THR A 93 -5.16 1.29 -0.03
CA THR A 93 -6.29 1.26 0.92
C THR A 93 -5.97 2.04 2.18
N GLY A 94 -4.80 1.80 2.79
CA GLY A 94 -4.17 2.62 3.81
C GLY A 94 -2.98 3.40 3.24
N SER A 95 -2.23 4.09 4.10
CA SER A 95 -0.97 4.74 3.74
C SER A 95 0.13 4.39 4.73
N ASN A 96 1.38 4.46 4.28
CA ASN A 96 2.55 4.31 5.13
C ASN A 96 3.76 4.98 4.45
N SER A 97 4.81 5.28 5.22
CA SER A 97 6.04 5.84 4.66
C SER A 97 7.25 5.44 5.49
N CYS A 98 8.42 5.41 4.87
CA CYS A 98 9.68 5.26 5.59
C CYS A 98 10.82 5.97 4.87
N TRP A 99 11.80 6.41 5.63
CA TRP A 99 13.14 6.64 5.12
C TRP A 99 13.86 5.30 5.02
N CYS A 100 14.37 5.00 3.84
CA CYS A 100 15.11 3.76 3.58
C CYS A 100 16.50 4.05 3.01
N ARG A 101 17.45 3.15 3.31
CA ARG A 101 18.81 3.17 2.81
C ARG A 101 19.40 1.77 2.79
N GLY A 102 20.10 1.42 1.72
CA GLY A 102 20.76 0.11 1.59
C GLY A 102 19.80 -1.09 1.50
N GLY A 103 18.50 -0.85 1.23
CA GLY A 103 17.45 -1.88 1.21
C GLY A 103 16.85 -2.18 2.59
N GLU A 104 17.11 -1.32 3.59
CA GLU A 104 16.58 -1.40 4.95
C GLU A 104 15.84 -0.13 5.35
N ILE A 105 14.88 -0.24 6.27
CA ILE A 105 14.17 0.90 6.85
C ILE A 105 15.07 1.55 7.91
N VAL A 106 15.33 2.86 7.75
CA VAL A 106 16.07 3.68 8.71
C VAL A 106 15.11 4.26 9.75
N GLU A 107 14.00 4.84 9.27
CA GLU A 107 12.97 5.45 10.11
C GLU A 107 11.59 5.24 9.50
N ASN A 108 10.58 5.00 10.33
CA ASN A 108 9.18 4.90 9.94
C ASN A 108 8.32 5.75 10.85
N VAL A 109 7.53 6.63 10.28
CA VAL A 109 6.44 7.31 10.99
C VAL A 109 5.24 6.37 11.02
N PRO A 110 4.74 6.00 12.22
CA PRO A 110 3.62 5.05 12.32
C PRO A 110 2.38 5.53 11.56
N PRO A 111 1.77 4.69 10.71
CA PRO A 111 0.60 5.08 9.91
C PRO A 111 -0.70 5.20 10.72
N LEU A 112 -0.78 4.57 11.90
CA LEU A 112 -1.87 4.56 12.87
C LEU A 112 -3.22 4.00 12.37
N GLY A 113 -3.32 3.61 11.10
CA GLY A 113 -4.54 3.06 10.49
C GLY A 113 -5.63 4.11 10.21
N TYR A 114 -6.71 3.67 9.56
CA TYR A 114 -7.72 4.55 8.95
C TYR A 114 -8.54 5.41 9.93
N VAL A 115 -8.55 5.06 11.21
CA VAL A 115 -9.25 5.83 12.26
C VAL A 115 -8.40 6.99 12.75
N LEU A 116 -7.11 6.75 13.02
CA LEU A 116 -6.21 7.69 13.68
C LEU A 116 -5.20 8.35 12.73
N GLY A 117 -5.03 7.82 11.51
CA GLY A 117 -4.04 8.24 10.54
C GLY A 117 -4.44 7.90 9.12
N ASP A 118 -3.56 7.19 8.40
CA ASP A 118 -3.70 6.81 6.99
C ASP A 118 -3.98 8.01 6.07
N GLU A 119 -3.40 9.18 6.35
CA GLU A 119 -3.56 10.37 5.52
C GLU A 119 -3.16 10.07 4.06
N GLY A 120 -3.88 10.63 3.11
CA GLY A 120 -3.64 10.40 1.68
C GLY A 120 -4.08 9.04 1.15
N SER A 121 -4.57 8.13 2.00
CA SER A 121 -5.05 6.81 1.60
C SER A 121 -6.44 6.81 0.96
N GLY A 122 -6.80 5.73 0.29
CA GLY A 122 -8.14 5.51 -0.24
C GLY A 122 -9.21 5.51 0.84
N ALA A 123 -8.92 4.95 2.02
CA ALA A 123 -9.84 4.97 3.15
C ALA A 123 -10.11 6.39 3.64
N THR A 124 -9.07 7.22 3.74
CA THR A 124 -9.23 8.63 4.11
C THR A 124 -9.96 9.42 3.04
N LEU A 125 -9.65 9.22 1.75
CA LEU A 125 -10.38 9.86 0.66
C LEU A 125 -11.87 9.48 0.68
N GLY A 126 -12.19 8.20 0.84
CA GLY A 126 -13.58 7.75 0.93
C GLY A 126 -14.31 8.28 2.15
N ARG A 127 -13.66 8.30 3.32
CA ARG A 127 -14.22 8.92 4.54
C ARG A 127 -14.51 10.41 4.34
N ASN A 128 -13.58 11.14 3.74
CA ASN A 128 -13.73 12.58 3.49
C ASN A 128 -14.84 12.85 2.45
N LEU A 129 -14.95 12.01 1.40
CA LEU A 129 -16.03 12.08 0.44
C LEU A 129 -17.38 11.89 1.12
N VAL A 130 -17.57 10.79 1.87
CA VAL A 130 -18.83 10.51 2.58
C VAL A 130 -19.19 11.67 3.53
N ASN A 131 -18.21 12.16 4.30
CA ASN A 131 -18.43 13.31 5.18
C ASN A 131 -18.87 14.55 4.39
N GLY A 132 -18.16 14.91 3.32
CA GLY A 132 -18.46 16.07 2.48
C GLY A 132 -19.85 16.02 1.84
N ILE A 133 -20.25 14.84 1.35
CA ILE A 133 -21.57 14.59 0.76
C ILE A 133 -22.69 14.76 1.79
N PHE A 134 -22.59 14.08 2.93
CA PHE A 134 -23.66 14.09 3.94
C PHE A 134 -23.69 15.35 4.82
N LYS A 135 -22.62 16.14 4.81
CA LYS A 135 -22.59 17.48 5.44
C LYS A 135 -22.89 18.62 4.46
N GLY A 136 -23.20 18.32 3.20
CA GLY A 136 -23.60 19.28 2.18
C GLY A 136 -22.48 20.12 1.58
N HIS A 137 -21.22 19.76 1.80
CA HIS A 137 -20.06 20.44 1.20
C HIS A 137 -19.76 19.95 -0.22
N ILE A 138 -20.18 18.75 -0.57
CA ILE A 138 -20.03 18.13 -1.89
C ILE A 138 -21.43 17.74 -2.39
N PRO A 139 -21.99 18.42 -3.42
CA PRO A 139 -23.37 18.21 -3.88
C PRO A 139 -23.49 17.01 -4.83
N LEU A 140 -22.99 15.86 -4.43
CA LEU A 140 -23.00 14.59 -5.21
C LEU A 140 -23.76 13.47 -4.51
N ARG A 141 -24.65 13.78 -3.56
CA ARG A 141 -25.29 12.78 -2.70
C ARG A 141 -26.08 11.75 -3.49
N ASP A 142 -26.99 12.19 -4.33
CA ASP A 142 -27.89 11.27 -5.05
C ASP A 142 -27.14 10.46 -6.10
N GLU A 143 -26.20 11.10 -6.79
CA GLU A 143 -25.31 10.43 -7.75
C GLU A 143 -24.44 9.38 -7.07
N PHE A 144 -23.82 9.72 -5.93
CA PHE A 144 -22.98 8.79 -5.16
C PHE A 144 -23.78 7.58 -4.67
N LEU A 145 -24.97 7.80 -4.10
CA LEU A 145 -25.82 6.72 -3.62
C LEU A 145 -26.29 5.81 -4.76
N ALA A 146 -26.70 6.40 -5.88
CA ALA A 146 -27.11 5.64 -7.07
C ALA A 146 -25.95 4.85 -7.68
N ALA A 147 -24.76 5.46 -7.82
CA ALA A 147 -23.59 4.80 -8.40
C ALA A 147 -23.12 3.56 -7.61
N HIS A 148 -23.35 3.55 -6.31
CA HIS A 148 -22.92 2.45 -5.43
C HIS A 148 -24.07 1.54 -5.00
N GLY A 149 -25.32 1.87 -5.32
CA GLY A 149 -26.50 1.13 -4.88
C GLY A 149 -26.64 1.07 -3.35
N LEU A 150 -26.28 2.18 -2.66
CA LEU A 150 -26.21 2.25 -1.19
C LEU A 150 -27.24 3.23 -0.64
N THR A 151 -27.68 2.98 0.60
CA THR A 151 -28.39 3.95 1.44
C THR A 151 -27.44 4.52 2.51
N TYR A 152 -27.85 5.60 3.16
CA TYR A 152 -27.14 6.15 4.30
C TYR A 152 -26.94 5.12 5.42
N GLU A 153 -28.02 4.40 5.75
CA GLU A 153 -28.05 3.38 6.80
C GLU A 153 -27.06 2.25 6.51
N GLU A 154 -26.95 1.81 5.26
CA GLU A 154 -26.01 0.79 4.84
C GLU A 154 -24.57 1.24 4.95
N ILE A 155 -24.28 2.51 4.59
CA ILE A 155 -22.95 3.08 4.76
C ILE A 155 -22.56 3.07 6.24
N ILE A 156 -23.45 3.55 7.13
CA ILE A 156 -23.20 3.57 8.58
C ILE A 156 -23.01 2.15 9.11
N ARG A 157 -23.86 1.21 8.70
CA ARG A 157 -23.76 -0.19 9.11
C ARG A 157 -22.41 -0.79 8.70
N ARG A 158 -21.98 -0.60 7.43
CA ARG A 158 -20.72 -1.15 6.90
C ARG A 158 -19.48 -0.53 7.54
N VAL A 159 -19.54 0.74 7.92
CA VAL A 159 -18.41 1.41 8.59
C VAL A 159 -18.27 1.01 10.05
N TYR A 160 -19.40 0.85 10.78
CA TYR A 160 -19.37 0.70 12.23
C TYR A 160 -19.67 -0.71 12.74
N ARG A 161 -20.22 -1.60 11.90
CA ARG A 161 -20.68 -2.93 12.31
C ARG A 161 -20.09 -4.09 11.51
N GLU A 162 -19.43 -3.82 10.39
CA GLU A 162 -18.86 -4.87 9.53
C GLU A 162 -17.32 -4.85 9.56
N PRO A 163 -16.69 -6.00 9.26
CA PRO A 163 -15.25 -6.06 9.11
C PRO A 163 -14.78 -5.29 7.86
N TYR A 164 -13.50 -4.90 7.85
CA TYR A 164 -12.85 -4.27 6.71
C TYR A 164 -13.44 -2.91 6.29
N ALA A 165 -13.92 -2.10 7.24
CA ALA A 165 -14.44 -0.76 6.99
C ALA A 165 -13.45 0.13 6.19
N ASN A 166 -12.14 -0.03 6.40
CA ASN A 166 -11.11 0.66 5.62
C ASN A 166 -11.15 0.30 4.12
N ARG A 167 -11.36 -0.98 3.78
CA ARG A 167 -11.49 -1.42 2.37
C ARG A 167 -12.79 -0.90 1.77
N PHE A 168 -13.87 -0.90 2.54
CA PHE A 168 -15.14 -0.34 2.12
C PHE A 168 -15.03 1.15 1.81
N LEU A 169 -14.43 1.94 2.70
CA LEU A 169 -14.19 3.36 2.45
C LEU A 169 -13.28 3.58 1.24
N ALA A 170 -12.19 2.82 1.13
CA ALA A 170 -11.27 2.91 0.00
C ALA A 170 -11.91 2.54 -1.34
N SER A 171 -13.00 1.75 -1.35
CA SER A 171 -13.71 1.41 -2.58
C SER A 171 -14.39 2.61 -3.26
N PHE A 172 -14.51 3.73 -2.56
CA PHE A 172 -15.02 5.00 -3.12
C PHE A 172 -13.95 5.83 -3.86
N ALA A 173 -12.66 5.46 -3.77
CA ALA A 173 -11.60 6.19 -4.46
C ALA A 173 -11.79 6.29 -5.99
N PRO A 174 -12.30 5.28 -6.71
CA PRO A 174 -12.63 5.43 -8.13
C PRO A 174 -13.69 6.51 -8.42
N PHE A 175 -14.70 6.64 -7.56
CA PHE A 175 -15.70 7.71 -7.67
C PHE A 175 -15.07 9.09 -7.44
N VAL A 176 -14.21 9.23 -6.42
CA VAL A 176 -13.42 10.46 -6.19
C VAL A 176 -12.59 10.80 -7.43
N HIS A 177 -11.91 9.81 -8.02
CA HIS A 177 -11.07 10.02 -9.20
C HIS A 177 -11.90 10.45 -10.43
N ALA A 178 -13.08 9.87 -10.63
CA ALA A 178 -13.96 10.22 -11.75
C ALA A 178 -14.48 11.68 -11.68
N HIS A 179 -14.43 12.29 -10.50
CA HIS A 179 -14.90 13.69 -10.28
C HIS A 179 -13.75 14.67 -9.96
N LEU A 180 -12.52 14.34 -10.35
CA LEU A 180 -11.34 15.16 -10.03
C LEU A 180 -11.29 16.51 -10.76
N ASP A 181 -12.10 16.68 -11.80
CA ASP A 181 -12.33 17.94 -12.51
C ASP A 181 -13.11 18.96 -11.66
N ARG A 182 -13.85 18.51 -10.64
CA ARG A 182 -14.57 19.37 -9.72
C ARG A 182 -13.63 19.99 -8.68
N PRO A 183 -13.69 21.32 -8.47
CA PRO A 183 -12.82 22.00 -7.50
C PRO A 183 -12.95 21.46 -6.07
N ASP A 184 -14.19 21.21 -5.60
CA ASP A 184 -14.45 20.69 -4.25
C ASP A 184 -13.83 19.31 -3.99
N ILE A 185 -13.87 18.42 -4.98
CA ILE A 185 -13.23 17.10 -4.93
C ILE A 185 -11.71 17.23 -5.02
N ARG A 186 -11.21 18.00 -5.99
CA ARG A 186 -9.78 18.23 -6.17
C ARG A 186 -9.13 18.78 -4.90
N ASP A 187 -9.77 19.77 -4.28
CA ASP A 187 -9.31 20.39 -3.03
C ASP A 187 -9.33 19.41 -1.85
N MET A 188 -10.36 18.58 -1.76
CA MET A 188 -10.44 17.53 -0.74
C MET A 188 -9.27 16.54 -0.86
N VAL A 189 -8.96 16.09 -2.09
CA VAL A 189 -7.85 15.17 -2.35
C VAL A 189 -6.51 15.85 -2.08
N ALA A 190 -6.31 17.07 -2.57
CA ALA A 190 -5.08 17.83 -2.34
C ALA A 190 -4.81 18.06 -0.86
N ARG A 191 -5.83 18.43 -0.07
CA ARG A 191 -5.70 18.55 1.39
C ARG A 191 -5.28 17.23 2.04
N SER A 192 -5.84 16.09 1.63
CA SER A 192 -5.46 14.78 2.16
C SER A 192 -4.00 14.43 1.87
N PHE A 193 -3.48 14.78 0.70
CA PHE A 193 -2.06 14.59 0.36
C PHE A 193 -1.15 15.59 1.09
N ALA A 194 -1.60 16.83 1.31
CA ALA A 194 -0.87 17.81 2.11
C ALA A 194 -0.79 17.38 3.59
N ASP A 195 -1.86 16.81 4.14
CA ASP A 195 -1.87 16.22 5.49
C ASP A 195 -0.86 15.06 5.58
N PHE A 196 -0.81 14.17 4.57
CA PHE A 196 0.20 13.12 4.49
C PHE A 196 1.62 13.69 4.48
N ALA A 197 1.89 14.71 3.68
CA ALA A 197 3.19 15.36 3.64
C ALA A 197 3.55 15.99 4.99
N GLY A 198 2.63 16.75 5.57
CA GLY A 198 2.84 17.47 6.83
C GLY A 198 3.01 16.58 8.05
N ARG A 199 2.27 15.47 8.14
CA ARG A 199 2.29 14.59 9.31
C ARG A 199 3.34 13.48 9.21
N ASN A 200 3.60 12.97 8.02
CA ASN A 200 4.52 11.85 7.81
C ASN A 200 5.84 12.30 7.19
N LEU A 201 5.83 12.94 6.02
CA LEU A 201 7.06 13.23 5.28
C LEU A 201 7.91 14.32 5.91
N SER A 202 7.31 15.25 6.66
CA SER A 202 8.04 16.31 7.38
C SER A 202 9.05 15.78 8.42
N ARG A 203 8.90 14.51 8.83
CA ARG A 203 9.80 13.86 9.79
C ARG A 203 11.10 13.36 9.17
N TYR A 204 11.13 13.18 7.85
CA TYR A 204 12.30 12.69 7.13
C TYR A 204 13.13 13.84 6.56
N PRO A 205 14.44 13.65 6.32
CA PRO A 205 15.30 14.67 5.71
C PRO A 205 14.70 15.23 4.42
N ALA A 206 14.64 16.57 4.32
CA ALA A 206 13.93 17.24 3.23
C ALA A 206 14.56 17.04 1.84
N HIS A 207 15.86 16.78 1.79
CA HIS A 207 16.62 16.58 0.55
C HIS A 207 16.43 15.20 -0.09
N LEU A 208 15.83 14.25 0.65
CA LEU A 208 15.66 12.89 0.13
C LEU A 208 14.54 12.83 -0.93
N PRO A 209 14.79 12.15 -2.06
CA PRO A 209 13.76 11.94 -3.07
C PRO A 209 12.62 11.08 -2.50
N VAL A 210 11.38 11.39 -2.90
CA VAL A 210 10.19 10.63 -2.53
C VAL A 210 9.78 9.73 -3.69
N ALA A 211 9.49 8.47 -3.42
CA ALA A 211 8.88 7.57 -4.38
C ALA A 211 7.65 6.89 -3.79
N CYS A 212 6.62 6.69 -4.61
CA CYS A 212 5.32 6.21 -4.16
C CYS A 212 4.91 4.93 -4.87
N VAL A 213 4.28 4.02 -4.13
CA VAL A 213 3.66 2.81 -4.67
C VAL A 213 2.21 2.69 -4.19
N GLY A 214 1.33 2.18 -5.04
CA GLY A 214 -0.05 1.86 -4.68
C GLY A 214 -1.08 2.36 -5.66
N GLY A 215 -2.32 1.88 -5.50
CA GLY A 215 -3.43 2.19 -6.39
C GLY A 215 -3.82 3.66 -6.36
N VAL A 216 -3.83 4.29 -5.17
CA VAL A 216 -4.12 5.71 -4.99
C VAL A 216 -2.98 6.56 -5.56
N ALA A 217 -1.72 6.22 -5.22
CA ALA A 217 -0.57 6.93 -5.79
C ALA A 217 -0.61 6.96 -7.31
N ALA A 218 -0.89 5.82 -7.94
CA ALA A 218 -0.93 5.71 -9.39
C ALA A 218 -2.15 6.39 -10.04
N ALA A 219 -3.32 6.35 -9.40
CA ALA A 219 -4.54 6.94 -9.93
C ALA A 219 -4.53 8.48 -9.82
N PHE A 220 -4.01 9.03 -8.74
CA PHE A 220 -3.99 10.46 -8.45
C PHE A 220 -2.60 11.07 -8.64
N GLY A 221 -1.74 10.44 -9.45
CA GLY A 221 -0.31 10.73 -9.53
C GLY A 221 0.04 12.18 -9.82
N ASP A 222 -0.65 12.84 -10.75
CA ASP A 222 -0.40 14.23 -11.12
C ASP A 222 -0.70 15.18 -9.94
N LEU A 223 -1.86 15.01 -9.31
CA LEU A 223 -2.26 15.83 -8.16
C LEU A 223 -1.38 15.54 -6.93
N LEU A 224 -0.95 14.28 -6.76
CA LEU A 224 0.00 13.90 -5.71
C LEU A 224 1.34 14.60 -5.90
N ARG A 225 1.93 14.57 -7.11
CA ARG A 225 3.18 15.27 -7.44
C ARG A 225 3.06 16.77 -7.21
N GLU A 226 2.01 17.38 -7.75
CA GLU A 226 1.74 18.81 -7.60
C GLU A 226 1.65 19.21 -6.11
N THR A 227 0.90 18.43 -5.32
CA THR A 227 0.69 18.74 -3.90
C THR A 227 1.96 18.56 -3.08
N LEU A 228 2.67 17.45 -3.27
CA LEU A 228 3.91 17.19 -2.54
C LEU A 228 5.00 18.19 -2.90
N MET A 229 5.09 18.59 -4.17
CA MET A 229 6.02 19.65 -4.60
C MET A 229 5.75 20.98 -3.88
N ARG A 230 4.48 21.37 -3.73
CA ARG A 230 4.09 22.55 -2.93
C ARG A 230 4.47 22.43 -1.45
N CYS A 231 4.55 21.20 -0.94
CA CYS A 231 5.02 20.88 0.41
C CYS A 231 6.56 20.73 0.50
N GLY A 232 7.30 21.05 -0.55
CA GLY A 232 8.75 20.96 -0.60
C GLY A 232 9.29 19.52 -0.72
N ARG A 233 8.50 18.61 -1.31
CA ARG A 233 8.87 17.20 -1.52
C ARG A 233 8.79 16.83 -3.00
N GLU A 234 9.91 16.43 -3.57
CA GLU A 234 9.97 15.98 -4.97
C GLU A 234 9.64 14.50 -5.08
N VAL A 235 8.62 14.18 -5.88
CA VAL A 235 8.23 12.79 -6.17
C VAL A 235 8.89 12.33 -7.47
N VAL A 236 9.93 11.51 -7.34
CA VAL A 236 10.73 11.02 -8.48
C VAL A 236 10.08 9.86 -9.20
N THR A 237 9.34 9.02 -8.50
CA THR A 237 8.72 7.81 -9.09
C THR A 237 7.36 7.51 -8.46
N ILE A 238 6.43 7.09 -9.28
CA ILE A 238 5.15 6.53 -8.85
C ILE A 238 4.90 5.24 -9.61
N VAL A 239 4.65 4.14 -8.89
CA VAL A 239 4.29 2.84 -9.48
C VAL A 239 3.01 2.30 -8.85
N ARG A 240 2.24 1.55 -9.63
CA ARG A 240 1.00 0.92 -9.13
C ARG A 240 1.27 -0.28 -8.22
N SER A 241 2.30 -1.06 -8.53
CA SER A 241 2.64 -2.32 -7.86
C SER A 241 4.14 -2.38 -7.60
N PRO A 242 4.60 -2.95 -6.47
CA PRO A 242 6.00 -3.13 -6.17
C PRO A 242 6.62 -4.33 -6.91
N ALA A 243 5.82 -5.18 -7.57
CA ALA A 243 6.25 -6.48 -8.08
C ALA A 243 7.48 -6.43 -9.00
N ALA A 244 7.49 -5.51 -9.96
CA ALA A 244 8.61 -5.38 -10.91
C ALA A 244 9.91 -4.99 -10.19
N GLY A 245 9.87 -3.97 -9.32
CA GLY A 245 11.05 -3.53 -8.55
C GLY A 245 11.54 -4.58 -7.55
N LEU A 246 10.64 -5.35 -6.93
CA LEU A 246 11.02 -6.47 -6.07
C LEU A 246 11.68 -7.59 -6.86
N THR A 247 11.18 -7.91 -8.05
CA THR A 247 11.80 -8.90 -8.95
C THR A 247 13.24 -8.46 -9.30
N GLU A 248 13.43 -7.20 -9.66
CA GLU A 248 14.75 -6.65 -9.95
C GLU A 248 15.67 -6.70 -8.73
N TYR A 249 15.18 -6.31 -7.57
CA TYR A 249 15.94 -6.31 -6.31
C TYR A 249 16.47 -7.70 -5.97
N HIS A 250 15.64 -8.74 -6.08
CA HIS A 250 16.03 -10.13 -5.75
C HIS A 250 16.81 -10.81 -6.87
N TYR A 251 16.44 -10.59 -8.14
CA TYR A 251 17.15 -11.13 -9.29
C TYR A 251 18.57 -10.58 -9.40
N GLY A 252 18.78 -9.29 -9.17
CA GLY A 252 20.10 -8.68 -9.12
C GLY A 252 21.02 -9.25 -8.04
N LYS A 253 20.46 -9.68 -6.89
CA LYS A 253 21.22 -10.39 -5.85
C LYS A 253 21.74 -11.77 -6.32
N GLN A 254 20.96 -12.50 -7.09
CA GLN A 254 21.34 -13.84 -7.56
C GLN A 254 22.45 -13.78 -8.61
N ASN A 255 22.39 -12.85 -9.53
CA ASN A 255 23.44 -12.66 -10.55
C ASN A 255 24.80 -12.26 -9.99
N ASN A 256 24.85 -11.56 -8.83
CA ASN A 256 26.09 -11.22 -8.16
C ASN A 256 26.71 -12.40 -7.37
N ARG A 257 25.96 -13.47 -7.07
CA ARG A 257 26.50 -14.68 -6.43
C ARG A 257 27.13 -15.65 -7.41
N THR A 258 26.73 -15.61 -8.67
CA THR A 258 27.29 -16.45 -9.75
C THR A 258 28.47 -15.82 -10.47
N GLY A 259 28.84 -14.59 -10.14
CA GLY A 259 29.94 -13.81 -10.77
C GLY A 259 31.31 -13.86 -10.07
N PHE A 260 31.52 -14.72 -9.07
CA PHE A 260 32.85 -14.96 -8.52
C PHE A 260 33.28 -16.41 -8.76
N GLY A 261 33.79 -16.62 -9.96
CA GLY A 261 34.42 -17.86 -10.38
C GLY A 261 35.16 -17.66 -11.69
N LEU A 262 36.29 -16.95 -11.63
CA LEU A 262 37.48 -17.14 -12.50
C LEU A 262 38.66 -16.49 -11.82
#